data_24ae0457be3c34d2e6391e711056f758
#
_entry.id   24ae0457be3c34d2e6391e711056f758
#
_cell.length_a   1.000
_cell.length_b   1.000
_cell.length_c   1.000
_cell.angle_alpha   90.00
_cell.angle_beta   90.00
_cell.angle_gamma   90.00
#
_symmetry.space_group_name_H-M   'P 1'
#
loop_
_entity.id
_entity.type
_entity.pdbx_description
1 polymer ?
#
loop_
_entity_poly.entity_id
_entity_poly.type
_entity_poly.pdbx_seq_one_letter_code
_entity_poly.pdbx_strand_id
1 'polypeptide(L)'
;MDFSTLFRTKENLSLDKNTLTILRYIAIIGQILAISIVFYYLNLPFPIIESYLIISMGLATNLYLQFGIKINQLKDFYAAPFLLIDLLQLSALLYLTGGIFNPFSFLLIIPTIVSSTFLSMGTTIILGFITSILLLTISFFHLPLPGEDMNLLHFPNFYKIGIIISILIGLIFLSYFGIRFAG
;
A
#
# COMPACT_ATOMS: atom_id res chain seq x y z
N MET A 1 20.77 -3.26 27.64
CA MET A 1 19.67 -3.54 26.71
C MET A 1 20.27 -4.28 25.54
N ASP A 2 20.02 -5.57 25.42
CA ASP A 2 20.68 -6.39 24.40
C ASP A 2 19.99 -6.19 23.05
N PHE A 3 20.69 -5.59 22.08
CA PHE A 3 20.17 -5.36 20.72
C PHE A 3 19.79 -6.64 20.00
N SER A 4 20.37 -7.78 20.38
CA SER A 4 20.03 -9.08 19.80
C SER A 4 18.59 -9.52 20.09
N THR A 5 17.99 -9.04 21.18
CA THR A 5 16.60 -9.33 21.51
C THR A 5 15.60 -8.50 20.69
N LEU A 6 16.04 -7.41 20.06
CA LEU A 6 15.20 -6.59 19.17
C LEU A 6 15.00 -7.27 17.80
N PHE A 7 15.92 -8.15 17.42
CA PHE A 7 15.96 -8.79 16.10
C PHE A 7 15.79 -10.31 16.19
N ARG A 8 14.84 -10.76 16.99
CA ARG A 8 14.54 -12.19 17.08
C ARG A 8 14.18 -12.70 15.70
N THR A 9 15.09 -13.45 15.07
CA THR A 9 14.83 -14.15 13.82
C THR A 9 13.73 -15.20 14.09
N LYS A 10 12.57 -14.99 13.49
CA LYS A 10 11.49 -15.99 13.53
C LYS A 10 11.87 -17.10 12.57
N GLU A 11 12.01 -18.30 13.10
CA GLU A 11 12.09 -19.49 12.28
C GLU A 11 10.71 -19.76 11.67
N ASN A 12 10.68 -20.10 10.37
CA ASN A 12 9.47 -20.46 9.62
C ASN A 12 8.42 -19.36 9.39
N LEU A 13 8.85 -18.13 9.09
CA LEU A 13 7.94 -17.07 8.66
C LEU A 13 7.34 -17.38 7.30
N SER A 14 6.03 -17.29 7.19
CA SER A 14 5.30 -17.43 5.93
C SER A 14 3.95 -16.74 6.00
N LEU A 15 3.47 -16.30 4.84
CA LEU A 15 2.15 -15.71 4.67
C LEU A 15 1.23 -16.75 4.01
N ASP A 16 0.09 -17.03 4.64
CA ASP A 16 -0.90 -17.92 4.05
C ASP A 16 -1.46 -17.33 2.75
N LYS A 17 -1.42 -18.13 1.68
CA LYS A 17 -1.86 -17.70 0.34
C LYS A 17 -3.33 -17.27 0.33
N ASN A 18 -4.21 -18.00 1.01
CA ASN A 18 -5.62 -17.67 1.04
C ASN A 18 -5.85 -16.35 1.77
N THR A 19 -5.14 -16.11 2.87
CA THR A 19 -5.19 -14.84 3.60
C THR A 19 -4.78 -13.69 2.70
N LEU A 20 -3.64 -13.80 2.01
CA LEU A 20 -3.19 -12.75 1.09
C LEU A 20 -4.20 -12.53 -0.05
N THR A 21 -4.71 -13.61 -0.65
CA THR A 21 -5.71 -13.53 -1.72
C THR A 21 -6.98 -12.80 -1.27
N ILE A 22 -7.49 -13.11 -0.08
CA ILE A 22 -8.69 -12.46 0.48
C ILE A 22 -8.43 -10.98 0.77
N LEU A 23 -7.31 -10.63 1.40
CA LEU A 23 -6.94 -9.24 1.67
C LEU A 23 -6.86 -8.42 0.39
N ARG A 24 -6.30 -8.98 -0.67
CA ARG A 24 -6.21 -8.32 -1.98
C ARG A 24 -7.58 -8.17 -2.64
N TYR A 25 -8.49 -9.13 -2.53
CA TYR A 25 -9.87 -8.96 -3.00
C TYR A 25 -10.61 -7.86 -2.25
N ILE A 26 -10.45 -7.79 -0.92
CA ILE A 26 -11.05 -6.72 -0.11
C ILE A 26 -10.52 -5.35 -0.58
N ALA A 27 -9.21 -5.24 -0.80
CA ALA A 27 -8.61 -4.00 -1.31
C ALA A 27 -9.14 -3.62 -2.70
N ILE A 28 -9.22 -4.58 -3.64
CA ILE A 28 -9.73 -4.35 -5.00
C ILE A 28 -11.20 -3.88 -4.96
N ILE A 29 -12.05 -4.55 -4.18
CA ILE A 29 -13.46 -4.16 -4.04
C ILE A 29 -13.56 -2.77 -3.43
N GLY A 30 -12.79 -2.48 -2.38
CA GLY A 30 -12.74 -1.16 -1.76
C GLY A 30 -12.31 -0.06 -2.74
N GLN A 31 -11.29 -0.33 -3.55
CA GLN A 31 -10.81 0.60 -4.59
C GLN A 31 -11.88 0.87 -5.65
N ILE A 32 -12.53 -0.18 -6.17
CA ILE A 32 -13.62 -0.04 -7.16
C ILE A 32 -14.76 0.80 -6.58
N LEU A 33 -15.18 0.50 -5.36
CA LEU A 33 -16.26 1.25 -4.70
C LEU A 33 -15.86 2.72 -4.49
N ALA A 34 -14.67 2.97 -3.98
CA ALA A 34 -14.20 4.34 -3.71
C ALA A 34 -14.16 5.19 -4.98
N ILE A 35 -13.51 4.71 -6.05
CA ILE A 35 -13.41 5.49 -7.30
C ILE A 35 -14.77 5.64 -8.00
N SER A 36 -15.63 4.62 -7.92
CA SER A 36 -16.98 4.67 -8.51
C SER A 36 -17.85 5.69 -7.77
N ILE A 37 -17.83 5.71 -6.45
CA ILE A 37 -18.56 6.70 -5.65
C ILE A 37 -18.09 8.11 -5.96
N VAL A 38 -16.77 8.34 -6.00
CA VAL A 38 -16.20 9.66 -6.26
C VAL A 38 -16.58 10.15 -7.66
N PHE A 39 -16.48 9.29 -8.68
CA PHE A 39 -16.74 9.69 -10.06
C PHE A 39 -18.22 9.82 -10.38
N TYR A 40 -19.03 8.78 -10.07
CA TYR A 40 -20.44 8.71 -10.50
C TYR A 40 -21.44 9.32 -9.50
N TYR A 41 -21.17 9.19 -8.21
CA TYR A 41 -22.09 9.70 -7.19
C TYR A 41 -21.76 11.13 -6.76
N LEU A 42 -20.47 11.41 -6.51
CA LEU A 42 -20.02 12.76 -6.14
C LEU A 42 -19.77 13.66 -7.36
N ASN A 43 -19.76 13.09 -8.58
CA ASN A 43 -19.49 13.80 -9.82
C ASN A 43 -18.17 14.59 -9.81
N LEU A 44 -17.14 14.02 -9.21
CA LEU A 44 -15.81 14.63 -9.15
C LEU A 44 -14.93 14.05 -10.26
N PRO A 45 -14.55 14.84 -11.28
CA PRO A 45 -13.80 14.34 -12.43
C PRO A 45 -12.35 13.97 -12.06
N PHE A 46 -11.92 12.83 -12.54
CA PHE A 46 -10.54 12.35 -12.52
C PHE A 46 -10.37 11.23 -13.57
N PRO A 47 -9.16 10.74 -13.86
CA PRO A 47 -8.94 9.68 -14.85
C PRO A 47 -9.51 8.34 -14.41
N ILE A 48 -10.82 8.12 -14.64
CA ILE A 48 -11.54 6.92 -14.17
C ILE A 48 -11.16 5.66 -14.98
N ILE A 49 -10.93 5.79 -16.28
CA ILE A 49 -10.60 4.66 -17.16
C ILE A 49 -9.23 4.11 -16.77
N GLU A 50 -8.23 4.97 -16.62
CA GLU A 50 -6.88 4.62 -16.20
C GLU A 50 -6.91 3.99 -14.80
N SER A 51 -7.75 4.50 -13.91
CA SER A 51 -7.93 3.95 -12.57
C SER A 51 -8.49 2.52 -12.60
N TYR A 52 -9.50 2.26 -13.41
CA TYR A 52 -10.03 0.90 -13.59
C TYR A 52 -9.01 -0.03 -14.24
N LEU A 53 -8.20 0.45 -15.19
CA LEU A 53 -7.12 -0.35 -15.77
C LEU A 53 -6.09 -0.75 -14.72
N ILE A 54 -5.67 0.16 -13.86
CA ILE A 54 -4.74 -0.13 -12.76
C ILE A 54 -5.34 -1.17 -11.79
N ILE A 55 -6.61 -1.04 -11.44
CA ILE A 55 -7.29 -2.01 -10.57
C ILE A 55 -7.41 -3.37 -11.26
N SER A 56 -7.70 -3.40 -12.56
CA SER A 56 -7.80 -4.66 -13.31
C SER A 56 -6.46 -5.41 -13.37
N MET A 57 -5.34 -4.71 -13.43
CA MET A 57 -4.00 -5.32 -13.30
C MET A 57 -3.82 -5.95 -11.91
N GLY A 58 -4.26 -5.28 -10.85
CA GLY A 58 -4.27 -5.84 -9.50
C GLY A 58 -5.13 -7.10 -9.41
N LEU A 59 -6.31 -7.09 -10.01
CA LEU A 59 -7.19 -8.26 -10.09
C LEU A 59 -6.53 -9.42 -10.84
N ALA A 60 -5.93 -9.16 -11.99
CA ALA A 60 -5.24 -10.18 -12.78
C ALA A 60 -4.10 -10.85 -11.99
N THR A 61 -3.30 -10.07 -11.27
CA THR A 61 -2.24 -10.63 -10.42
C THR A 61 -2.79 -11.40 -9.23
N ASN A 62 -3.95 -11.02 -8.70
CA ASN A 62 -4.60 -11.78 -7.62
C ASN A 62 -5.18 -13.12 -8.12
N LEU A 63 -5.75 -13.14 -9.31
CA LEU A 63 -6.18 -14.38 -9.95
C LEU A 63 -4.99 -15.31 -10.21
N TYR A 64 -3.85 -14.76 -10.65
CA TYR A 64 -2.62 -15.53 -10.78
C TYR A 64 -2.12 -16.09 -9.44
N LEU A 65 -2.18 -15.30 -8.36
CA LEU A 65 -1.86 -15.78 -7.00
C LEU A 65 -2.77 -16.96 -6.61
N GLN A 66 -4.06 -16.81 -6.84
CA GLN A 66 -5.06 -17.79 -6.42
C GLN A 66 -4.93 -19.12 -7.19
N PHE A 67 -4.82 -19.06 -8.51
CA PHE A 67 -4.90 -20.24 -9.38
C PHE A 67 -3.55 -20.67 -9.95
N GLY A 68 -2.61 -19.77 -10.12
CA GLY A 68 -1.28 -20.05 -10.68
C GLY A 68 -0.28 -20.56 -9.64
N ILE A 69 -0.34 -20.04 -8.43
CA ILE A 69 0.56 -20.43 -7.35
C ILE A 69 -0.01 -21.64 -6.60
N LYS A 70 0.72 -22.75 -6.59
CA LYS A 70 0.29 -24.00 -5.95
C LYS A 70 0.72 -24.13 -4.48
N ILE A 71 1.62 -23.25 -4.03
CA ILE A 71 2.15 -23.27 -2.65
C ILE A 71 1.17 -22.51 -1.74
N ASN A 72 0.82 -23.11 -0.60
CA ASN A 72 -0.13 -22.52 0.35
C ASN A 72 0.53 -21.59 1.36
N GLN A 73 1.78 -21.87 1.75
CA GLN A 73 2.53 -21.01 2.68
C GLN A 73 3.62 -20.28 1.91
N LEU A 74 3.41 -18.99 1.70
CA LEU A 74 4.28 -18.12 0.91
C LEU A 74 5.42 -17.59 1.78
N LYS A 75 6.63 -18.00 1.46
CA LYS A 75 7.85 -17.37 2.00
C LYS A 75 8.14 -16.08 1.27
N ASP A 76 9.11 -15.35 1.76
CA ASP A 76 9.52 -14.03 1.25
C ASP A 76 9.60 -13.95 -0.28
N PHE A 77 10.26 -14.93 -0.90
CA PHE A 77 10.46 -14.97 -2.35
C PHE A 77 9.14 -14.98 -3.14
N TYR A 78 8.10 -15.62 -2.61
CA TYR A 78 6.79 -15.69 -3.26
C TYR A 78 5.84 -14.58 -2.82
N ALA A 79 5.89 -14.14 -1.57
CA ALA A 79 4.97 -13.14 -1.04
C ALA A 79 5.40 -11.71 -1.37
N ALA A 80 6.68 -11.40 -1.29
CA ALA A 80 7.19 -10.04 -1.48
C ALA A 80 6.85 -9.42 -2.86
N PRO A 81 6.91 -10.15 -3.98
CA PRO A 81 6.51 -9.61 -5.28
C PRO A 81 5.04 -9.15 -5.32
N PHE A 82 4.12 -9.90 -4.70
CA PHE A 82 2.71 -9.49 -4.64
C PHE A 82 2.52 -8.24 -3.77
N LEU A 83 3.20 -8.15 -2.64
CA LEU A 83 3.17 -6.95 -1.80
C LEU A 83 3.77 -5.75 -2.52
N LEU A 84 4.83 -5.94 -3.30
CA LEU A 84 5.42 -4.90 -4.13
C LEU A 84 4.44 -4.43 -5.23
N ILE A 85 3.75 -5.36 -5.89
CA ILE A 85 2.73 -5.04 -6.88
C ILE A 85 1.62 -4.21 -6.23
N ASP A 86 1.18 -4.56 -5.03
CA ASP A 86 0.16 -3.82 -4.29
C ASP A 86 0.63 -2.39 -3.96
N LEU A 87 1.89 -2.21 -3.56
CA LEU A 87 2.49 -0.89 -3.36
C LEU A 87 2.48 -0.05 -4.65
N LEU A 88 2.92 -0.63 -5.76
CA LEU A 88 2.98 0.06 -7.04
C LEU A 88 1.58 0.39 -7.56
N GLN A 89 0.64 -0.53 -7.47
CA GLN A 89 -0.74 -0.33 -7.87
C GLN A 89 -1.40 0.80 -7.09
N LEU A 90 -1.30 0.78 -5.76
CA LEU A 90 -1.88 1.83 -4.91
C LEU A 90 -1.22 3.17 -5.14
N SER A 91 0.11 3.21 -5.31
CA SER A 91 0.83 4.44 -5.66
C SER A 91 0.36 5.03 -6.99
N ALA A 92 0.11 4.19 -7.99
CA ALA A 92 -0.41 4.63 -9.29
C ALA A 92 -1.82 5.22 -9.16
N LEU A 93 -2.71 4.59 -8.39
CA LEU A 93 -4.05 5.14 -8.11
C LEU A 93 -3.98 6.46 -7.36
N LEU A 94 -3.12 6.58 -6.36
CA LEU A 94 -2.91 7.82 -5.61
C LEU A 94 -2.34 8.92 -6.51
N TYR A 95 -1.41 8.59 -7.41
CA TYR A 95 -0.89 9.52 -8.40
C TYR A 95 -2.02 10.15 -9.24
N LEU A 96 -2.99 9.34 -9.68
CA LEU A 96 -4.12 9.81 -10.49
C LEU A 96 -5.16 10.61 -9.69
N THR A 97 -5.15 10.54 -8.37
CA THR A 97 -6.24 11.01 -7.51
C THR A 97 -5.79 11.96 -6.39
N GLY A 98 -4.73 12.70 -6.59
CA GLY A 98 -4.29 13.75 -5.67
C GLY A 98 -3.07 13.45 -4.82
N GLY A 99 -2.40 12.32 -5.04
CA GLY A 99 -1.17 11.96 -4.36
C GLY A 99 -1.29 11.91 -2.85
N ILE A 100 -0.39 12.60 -2.16
CA ILE A 100 -0.34 12.65 -0.69
C ILE A 100 -1.58 13.30 -0.07
N PHE A 101 -2.27 14.17 -0.81
CA PHE A 101 -3.49 14.85 -0.33
C PHE A 101 -4.74 13.98 -0.43
N ASN A 102 -4.67 12.84 -1.12
CA ASN A 102 -5.74 11.86 -1.11
C ASN A 102 -5.84 11.25 0.31
N PRO A 103 -7.02 11.25 0.93
CA PRO A 103 -7.19 10.72 2.29
C PRO A 103 -6.83 9.24 2.42
N PHE A 104 -6.80 8.49 1.33
CA PHE A 104 -6.39 7.08 1.33
C PHE A 104 -4.87 6.87 1.21
N SER A 105 -4.06 7.93 1.16
CA SER A 105 -2.60 7.83 1.04
C SER A 105 -1.94 7.05 2.18
N PHE A 106 -2.51 7.07 3.39
CA PHE A 106 -2.01 6.29 4.52
C PHE A 106 -2.05 4.77 4.27
N LEU A 107 -2.93 4.29 3.39
CA LEU A 107 -3.03 2.86 3.07
C LEU A 107 -1.77 2.31 2.38
N LEU A 108 -0.90 3.20 1.89
CA LEU A 108 0.36 2.81 1.25
C LEU A 108 1.29 2.04 2.21
N ILE A 109 1.12 2.19 3.51
CA ILE A 109 1.93 1.47 4.50
C ILE A 109 1.50 0.01 4.70
N ILE A 110 0.27 -0.37 4.30
CA ILE A 110 -0.31 -1.68 4.60
C ILE A 110 0.53 -2.86 4.10
N PRO A 111 1.02 -2.90 2.84
CA PRO A 111 1.83 -4.04 2.39
C PRO A 111 3.10 -4.25 3.22
N THR A 112 3.75 -3.18 3.67
CA THR A 112 4.91 -3.27 4.55
C THR A 112 4.55 -3.77 5.95
N ILE A 113 3.38 -3.38 6.48
CA ILE A 113 2.89 -3.89 7.76
C ILE A 113 2.59 -5.39 7.66
N VAL A 114 1.96 -5.84 6.57
CA VAL A 114 1.74 -7.27 6.32
C VAL A 114 3.07 -8.01 6.28
N SER A 115 4.07 -7.48 5.59
CA SER A 115 5.42 -8.05 5.58
C SER A 115 6.03 -8.14 6.98
N SER A 116 5.89 -7.09 7.79
CA SER A 116 6.44 -7.06 9.16
C SER A 116 5.85 -8.16 10.06
N THR A 117 4.63 -8.55 9.78
CA THR A 117 3.91 -9.56 10.55
C THR A 117 4.26 -10.99 10.12
N PHE A 118 4.41 -11.24 8.83
CA PHE A 118 4.47 -12.58 8.26
C PHE A 118 5.77 -12.95 7.54
N LEU A 119 6.60 -11.97 7.22
CA LEU A 119 7.83 -12.16 6.44
C LEU A 119 9.07 -11.77 7.24
N SER A 120 10.25 -11.96 6.65
CA SER A 120 11.51 -11.63 7.29
C SER A 120 11.67 -10.12 7.49
N MET A 121 12.48 -9.76 8.46
CA MET A 121 12.86 -8.38 8.72
C MET A 121 13.53 -7.73 7.49
N GLY A 122 14.37 -8.48 6.78
CA GLY A 122 15.04 -7.97 5.57
C GLY A 122 14.04 -7.56 4.50
N THR A 123 13.06 -8.40 4.20
CA THR A 123 11.97 -8.09 3.27
C THR A 123 11.16 -6.88 3.72
N THR A 124 10.84 -6.79 5.01
CA THR A 124 10.11 -5.66 5.58
C THR A 124 10.88 -4.34 5.43
N ILE A 125 12.18 -4.33 5.67
CA ILE A 125 13.03 -3.15 5.50
C ILE A 125 13.05 -2.71 4.03
N ILE A 126 13.20 -3.64 3.09
CA ILE A 126 13.20 -3.34 1.66
C ILE A 126 11.85 -2.74 1.24
N LEU A 127 10.74 -3.37 1.62
CA LEU A 127 9.40 -2.87 1.31
C LEU A 127 9.12 -1.53 1.98
N GLY A 128 9.58 -1.32 3.22
CA GLY A 128 9.46 -0.04 3.91
C GLY A 128 10.25 1.08 3.24
N PHE A 129 11.45 0.78 2.74
CA PHE A 129 12.24 1.72 1.97
C PHE A 129 11.56 2.09 0.64
N ILE A 130 11.04 1.10 -0.09
CA ILE A 130 10.29 1.32 -1.33
C ILE A 130 9.02 2.14 -1.04
N THR A 131 8.28 1.82 0.02
CA THR A 131 7.10 2.60 0.47
C THR A 131 7.47 4.06 0.70
N SER A 132 8.57 4.32 1.38
CA SER A 132 9.04 5.68 1.65
C SER A 132 9.38 6.44 0.36
N ILE A 133 10.05 5.80 -0.60
CA ILE A 133 10.36 6.39 -1.90
C ILE A 133 9.07 6.70 -2.67
N LEU A 134 8.12 5.76 -2.72
CA LEU A 134 6.84 5.96 -3.39
C LEU A 134 6.03 7.08 -2.74
N LEU A 135 6.01 7.14 -1.41
CA LEU A 135 5.36 8.21 -0.66
C LEU A 135 5.93 9.59 -1.02
N LEU A 136 7.26 9.70 -1.04
CA LEU A 136 7.91 10.95 -1.46
C LEU A 136 7.60 11.27 -2.92
N THR A 137 7.62 10.27 -3.80
CA THR A 137 7.31 10.47 -5.23
C THR A 137 5.91 11.03 -5.42
N ILE A 138 4.88 10.42 -4.83
CA ILE A 138 3.50 10.91 -4.95
C ILE A 138 3.23 12.22 -4.19
N SER A 139 4.13 12.62 -3.29
CA SER A 139 4.04 13.91 -2.60
C SER A 139 4.42 15.08 -3.51
N PHE A 140 5.31 14.84 -4.47
CA PHE A 140 5.77 15.88 -5.39
C PHE A 140 5.20 15.72 -6.81
N PHE A 141 4.91 14.50 -7.21
CA PHE A 141 4.42 14.15 -8.55
C PHE A 141 3.07 13.46 -8.42
N HIS A 142 2.01 14.16 -8.73
CA HIS A 142 0.65 13.63 -8.75
C HIS A 142 -0.27 14.53 -9.57
N LEU A 143 -1.36 13.96 -10.06
CA LEU A 143 -2.45 14.72 -10.65
C LEU A 143 -3.26 15.42 -9.54
N PRO A 144 -4.05 16.45 -9.90
CA PRO A 144 -4.90 17.15 -8.93
C PRO A 144 -5.87 16.19 -8.21
N LEU A 145 -6.32 16.61 -7.02
CA LEU A 145 -7.44 15.95 -6.34
C LEU A 145 -8.67 15.90 -7.24
N PRO A 146 -9.50 14.84 -7.16
CA PRO A 146 -10.75 14.77 -7.91
C PRO A 146 -11.66 15.97 -7.61
N GLY A 147 -12.12 16.65 -8.68
CA GLY A 147 -13.00 17.80 -8.61
C GLY A 147 -12.35 19.08 -9.10
N GLU A 148 -13.15 19.93 -9.80
CA GLU A 148 -12.65 21.17 -10.37
C GLU A 148 -12.27 22.18 -9.28
N ASP A 149 -13.09 22.32 -8.24
CA ASP A 149 -12.87 23.27 -7.14
C ASP A 149 -11.67 22.89 -6.26
N MET A 150 -11.30 21.62 -6.21
CA MET A 150 -10.15 21.13 -5.44
C MET A 150 -8.81 21.62 -6.01
N ASN A 151 -8.76 21.97 -7.29
CA ASN A 151 -7.56 22.52 -7.93
C ASN A 151 -7.24 23.94 -7.47
N LEU A 152 -8.20 24.63 -6.86
CA LEU A 152 -8.03 25.97 -6.28
C LEU A 152 -7.49 25.93 -4.85
N LEU A 153 -7.46 24.75 -4.21
CA LEU A 153 -6.94 24.58 -2.87
C LEU A 153 -5.41 24.55 -2.89
N HIS A 154 -4.79 25.54 -2.28
CA HIS A 154 -3.35 25.58 -2.07
C HIS A 154 -3.03 25.16 -0.63
N PHE A 155 -2.46 23.95 -0.48
CA PHE A 155 -2.00 23.49 0.82
C PHE A 155 -0.62 24.09 1.13
N PRO A 156 -0.38 24.64 2.34
CA PRO A 156 0.94 25.07 2.76
C PRO A 156 1.95 23.91 2.76
N ASN A 157 3.21 24.21 2.48
CA ASN A 157 4.27 23.20 2.45
C ASN A 157 4.41 22.46 3.79
N PHE A 158 4.22 23.13 4.92
CA PHE A 158 4.29 22.49 6.24
C PHE A 158 3.17 21.45 6.44
N TYR A 159 2.01 21.65 5.82
CA TYR A 159 0.91 20.66 5.88
C TYR A 159 1.28 19.38 5.12
N LYS A 160 1.84 19.51 3.93
CA LYS A 160 2.38 18.39 3.16
C LYS A 160 3.45 17.64 3.94
N ILE A 161 4.41 18.33 4.51
CA ILE A 161 5.47 17.76 5.34
C ILE A 161 4.88 17.05 6.54
N GLY A 162 3.87 17.62 7.20
CA GLY A 162 3.16 16.99 8.31
C GLY A 162 2.52 15.67 7.93
N ILE A 163 1.87 15.57 6.76
CA ILE A 163 1.28 14.32 6.26
C ILE A 163 2.38 13.27 6.01
N ILE A 164 3.46 13.64 5.33
CA ILE A 164 4.59 12.74 5.06
C ILE A 164 5.16 12.19 6.38
N ILE A 165 5.43 13.06 7.33
CA ILE A 165 6.00 12.67 8.63
C ILE A 165 5.04 11.74 9.38
N SER A 166 3.74 12.05 9.40
CA SER A 166 2.75 11.20 10.10
C SER A 166 2.65 9.81 9.51
N ILE A 167 2.68 9.68 8.20
CA ILE A 167 2.64 8.37 7.52
C ILE A 167 3.95 7.59 7.77
N LEU A 168 5.10 8.25 7.73
CA LEU A 168 6.40 7.61 8.03
C LEU A 168 6.48 7.14 9.48
N ILE A 169 5.99 7.92 10.44
CA ILE A 169 5.90 7.52 11.84
C ILE A 169 4.99 6.29 11.98
N GLY A 170 3.82 6.31 11.33
CA GLY A 170 2.91 5.17 11.30
C GLY A 170 3.55 3.92 10.72
N LEU A 171 4.29 4.07 9.61
CA LEU A 171 5.01 2.99 8.96
C LEU A 171 6.04 2.35 9.92
N ILE A 172 6.89 3.16 10.54
CA ILE A 172 7.94 2.68 11.45
C ILE A 172 7.32 2.03 12.68
N PHE A 173 6.35 2.70 13.30
CA PHE A 173 5.71 2.21 14.53
C PHE A 173 4.98 0.87 14.30
N LEU A 174 4.13 0.80 13.29
CA LEU A 174 3.34 -0.41 13.01
C LEU A 174 4.20 -1.55 12.48
N SER A 175 5.23 -1.26 11.69
CA SER A 175 6.18 -2.28 11.24
C SER A 175 7.00 -2.85 12.40
N TYR A 176 7.47 -2.01 13.32
CA TYR A 176 8.13 -2.47 14.54
C TYR A 176 7.19 -3.32 15.40
N PHE A 177 5.95 -2.86 15.59
CA PHE A 177 4.94 -3.62 16.31
C PHE A 177 4.69 -5.00 15.65
N GLY A 178 4.53 -5.05 14.34
CA GLY A 178 4.39 -6.30 13.60
C GLY A 178 5.56 -7.26 13.79
N ILE A 179 6.80 -6.77 13.68
CA ILE A 179 8.01 -7.56 13.92
C ILE A 179 8.07 -8.09 15.35
N ARG A 180 7.68 -7.30 16.32
CA ARG A 180 7.82 -7.63 17.74
C ARG A 180 6.74 -8.58 18.24
N PHE A 181 5.50 -8.41 17.81
CA PHE A 181 4.33 -9.07 18.40
C PHE A 181 3.69 -10.13 17.52
N ALA A 182 4.06 -10.24 16.25
CA ALA A 182 3.62 -11.31 15.36
C ALA A 182 4.44 -12.58 15.61
N GLY A 183 4.17 -13.24 16.69
CA GLY A 183 4.93 -14.45 17.02
C GLY A 183 4.19 -15.40 17.91
#